data_78bfbfdb2ed882c94cccc50ec9d00fe8
#
_entry.id   78bfbfdb2ed882c94cccc50ec9d00fe8
#
_cell.length_a   1.000
_cell.length_b   1.000
_cell.length_c   1.000
_cell.angle_alpha   90.00
_cell.angle_beta   90.00
_cell.angle_gamma   90.00
#
_symmetry.space_group_name_H-M   'P 1'
#
loop_
_entity.id
_entity.type
_entity.pdbx_description
1 polymer ?
#
loop_
_entity_poly.entity_id
_entity_poly.type
_entity_poly.pdbx_seq_one_letter_code
_entity_poly.pdbx_strand_id
1 'polypeptide(L)'
;MNEPLMIEKIALYGAPDRMTDALLEALLDKGLRVVVIVDDPTDIAARANLSAKSGNPFDSASVARSVAGVDSVIAVLSSRQLRAGCDADGFERTYDAIIALLEGLPIARVERLILIGDHAWLDDAAQLPAEKIEHLQHSLHKSPLAWTLVDAPGNRASDSQTNDPTAIITLQHYACSVIDQCLPGTSVKQRIRVDARPQAEEAP
;
A
#
# COMPACT_ATOMS: atom_id res chain seq x y z
N MET A 1 10.21 11.55 24.97
CA MET A 1 9.20 12.29 24.18
C MET A 1 9.48 11.91 22.73
N ASN A 2 8.67 11.00 22.15
CA ASN A 2 8.76 10.71 20.72
C ASN A 2 8.08 11.88 20.00
N GLU A 3 8.86 12.73 19.35
CA GLU A 3 8.29 13.62 18.34
C GLU A 3 7.63 12.72 17.28
N PRO A 4 6.39 13.03 16.87
CA PRO A 4 5.78 12.30 15.75
C PRO A 4 6.71 12.50 14.55
N LEU A 5 7.15 11.39 13.95
CA LEU A 5 7.88 11.39 12.70
C LEU A 5 7.08 12.24 11.70
N MET A 6 7.61 13.40 11.34
CA MET A 6 7.02 14.26 10.32
C MET A 6 7.23 13.58 8.97
N ILE A 7 6.28 12.73 8.60
CA ILE A 7 6.31 12.03 7.31
C ILE A 7 6.12 13.08 6.23
N GLU A 8 7.21 13.48 5.58
CA GLU A 8 7.18 14.52 4.56
C GLU A 8 7.06 13.95 3.14
N LYS A 9 7.55 12.73 2.91
CA LYS A 9 7.65 12.16 1.57
C LYS A 9 7.29 10.68 1.56
N ILE A 10 6.33 10.32 0.72
CA ILE A 10 5.76 8.97 0.65
C ILE A 10 5.97 8.40 -0.76
N ALA A 11 6.44 7.15 -0.84
CA ALA A 11 6.40 6.41 -2.10
C ALA A 11 5.12 5.57 -2.19
N LEU A 12 4.52 5.55 -3.37
CA LEU A 12 3.27 4.85 -3.65
C LEU A 12 3.47 3.89 -4.83
N TYR A 13 3.33 2.59 -4.57
CA TYR A 13 3.30 1.53 -5.56
C TYR A 13 1.87 1.14 -5.89
N GLY A 14 1.61 0.85 -7.17
CA GLY A 14 0.32 0.32 -7.63
C GLY A 14 -0.42 1.18 -8.67
N ALA A 15 0.17 2.30 -9.10
CA ALA A 15 -0.41 3.12 -10.17
C ALA A 15 -0.17 2.50 -11.58
N PRO A 16 -1.03 2.77 -12.57
CA PRO A 16 -2.33 3.44 -12.44
C PRO A 16 -3.43 2.45 -11.99
N ASP A 17 -4.15 2.79 -10.95
CA ASP A 17 -5.27 2.01 -10.41
C ASP A 17 -6.16 2.94 -9.57
N ARG A 18 -7.48 2.70 -9.55
CA ARG A 18 -8.45 3.57 -8.84
C ARG A 18 -8.17 3.71 -7.34
N MET A 19 -7.77 2.63 -6.69
CA MET A 19 -7.40 2.67 -5.27
C MET A 19 -6.17 3.55 -5.07
N THR A 20 -5.18 3.37 -5.94
CA THR A 20 -3.95 4.16 -5.90
C THR A 20 -4.23 5.63 -6.19
N ASP A 21 -5.15 5.92 -7.13
CA ASP A 21 -5.56 7.29 -7.44
C ASP A 21 -6.25 7.95 -6.24
N ALA A 22 -7.16 7.23 -5.56
CA ALA A 22 -7.82 7.74 -4.35
C ALA A 22 -6.82 8.01 -3.21
N LEU A 23 -5.84 7.12 -3.01
CA LEU A 23 -4.75 7.32 -2.04
C LEU A 23 -3.87 8.50 -2.42
N LEU A 24 -3.52 8.63 -3.70
CA LEU A 24 -2.73 9.75 -4.22
C LEU A 24 -3.41 11.08 -3.95
N GLU A 25 -4.69 11.21 -4.30
CA GLU A 25 -5.46 12.44 -4.04
C GLU A 25 -5.48 12.77 -2.53
N ALA A 26 -5.80 11.79 -1.69
CA ALA A 26 -5.87 12.00 -0.25
C ALA A 26 -4.51 12.39 0.36
N LEU A 27 -3.39 11.86 -0.16
CA LEU A 27 -2.04 12.25 0.27
C LEU A 27 -1.70 13.68 -0.15
N LEU A 28 -2.03 14.05 -1.40
CA LEU A 28 -1.77 15.40 -1.94
C LEU A 28 -2.65 16.45 -1.23
N ASP A 29 -3.90 16.14 -0.93
CA ASP A 29 -4.80 17.04 -0.17
C ASP A 29 -4.29 17.35 1.24
N LYS A 30 -3.54 16.41 1.84
CA LYS A 30 -2.82 16.63 3.11
C LYS A 30 -1.50 17.42 2.94
N GLY A 31 -1.15 17.83 1.74
CA GLY A 31 0.07 18.57 1.44
C GLY A 31 1.34 17.75 1.46
N LEU A 32 1.23 16.41 1.46
CA LEU A 32 2.38 15.52 1.49
C LEU A 32 3.06 15.42 0.11
N ARG A 33 4.35 15.17 0.11
CA ARG A 33 5.10 14.91 -1.12
C ARG A 33 4.99 13.44 -1.49
N VAL A 34 4.52 13.16 -2.70
CA VAL A 34 4.31 11.79 -3.18
C VAL A 34 5.24 11.45 -4.34
N VAL A 35 5.84 10.28 -4.27
CA VAL A 35 6.62 9.68 -5.36
C VAL A 35 5.87 8.43 -5.81
N VAL A 36 5.22 8.49 -6.95
CA VAL A 36 4.58 7.30 -7.53
C VAL A 36 5.64 6.45 -8.22
N ILE A 37 5.68 5.17 -7.89
CA ILE A 37 6.62 4.22 -8.50
C ILE A 37 5.86 3.40 -9.53
N VAL A 38 6.25 3.53 -10.79
CA VAL A 38 5.57 2.94 -11.95
C VAL A 38 6.59 2.31 -12.90
N ASP A 39 6.11 1.55 -13.88
CA ASP A 39 6.97 0.99 -14.92
C ASP A 39 7.44 2.09 -15.87
N ASP A 40 6.53 2.98 -16.30
CA ASP A 40 6.84 4.16 -17.12
C ASP A 40 6.40 5.46 -16.41
N PRO A 41 7.35 6.29 -15.95
CA PRO A 41 7.05 7.56 -15.29
C PRO A 41 6.35 8.59 -16.19
N THR A 42 6.38 8.44 -17.52
CA THR A 42 5.75 9.37 -18.46
C THR A 42 4.23 9.28 -18.45
N ASP A 43 3.66 8.19 -17.92
CA ASP A 43 2.22 8.00 -17.76
C ASP A 43 1.61 8.87 -16.65
N ILE A 44 2.44 9.45 -15.80
CA ILE A 44 1.99 10.25 -14.66
C ILE A 44 2.04 11.74 -15.00
N ALA A 45 0.87 12.39 -15.00
CA ALA A 45 0.78 13.82 -15.23
C ALA A 45 1.49 14.63 -14.13
N ALA A 46 2.23 15.65 -14.53
CA ALA A 46 2.95 16.51 -13.58
C ALA A 46 1.95 17.32 -12.70
N ARG A 47 2.11 17.24 -11.39
CA ARG A 47 1.31 17.98 -10.39
C ARG A 47 2.22 18.48 -9.27
N ALA A 48 1.75 19.51 -8.54
CA ALA A 48 2.44 19.98 -7.34
C ALA A 48 2.58 18.84 -6.31
N ASN A 49 3.73 18.73 -5.66
CA ASN A 49 4.07 17.70 -4.68
C ASN A 49 4.06 16.25 -5.21
N LEU A 50 3.89 16.04 -6.49
CA LEU A 50 3.88 14.74 -7.15
C LEU A 50 5.11 14.58 -8.04
N SER A 51 5.79 13.47 -7.89
CA SER A 51 6.84 13.02 -8.81
C SER A 51 6.66 11.55 -9.14
N ALA A 52 7.16 11.10 -10.27
CA ALA A 52 7.15 9.70 -10.68
C ALA A 52 8.58 9.19 -10.85
N LYS A 53 8.80 7.92 -10.53
CA LYS A 53 10.05 7.20 -10.78
C LYS A 53 9.74 5.82 -11.33
N SER A 54 10.62 5.30 -12.17
CA SER A 54 10.57 3.89 -12.56
C SER A 54 11.04 2.99 -11.43
N GLY A 55 10.38 1.84 -11.25
CA GLY A 55 10.80 0.84 -10.28
C GLY A 55 10.07 -0.48 -10.45
N ASN A 56 10.81 -1.57 -10.25
CA ASN A 56 10.26 -2.92 -10.24
C ASN A 56 9.97 -3.34 -8.81
N PRO A 57 8.70 -3.55 -8.41
CA PRO A 57 8.32 -3.95 -7.05
C PRO A 57 8.70 -5.39 -6.68
N PHE A 58 9.17 -6.19 -7.65
CA PHE A 58 9.57 -7.58 -7.46
C PHE A 58 11.10 -7.77 -7.37
N ASP A 59 11.86 -6.67 -7.38
CA ASP A 59 13.32 -6.67 -7.25
C ASP A 59 13.76 -5.74 -6.13
N SER A 60 14.34 -6.29 -5.07
CA SER A 60 14.74 -5.56 -3.86
C SER A 60 15.76 -4.44 -4.15
N ALA A 61 16.67 -4.65 -5.11
CA ALA A 61 17.63 -3.62 -5.51
C ALA A 61 16.95 -2.47 -6.26
N SER A 62 15.93 -2.75 -7.09
CA SER A 62 15.11 -1.74 -7.75
C SER A 62 14.26 -0.97 -6.73
N VAL A 63 13.64 -1.68 -5.77
CA VAL A 63 12.92 -1.07 -4.65
C VAL A 63 13.81 -0.09 -3.92
N ALA A 64 15.00 -0.51 -3.47
CA ALA A 64 15.92 0.35 -2.73
C ALA A 64 16.28 1.64 -3.50
N ARG A 65 16.50 1.54 -4.82
CA ARG A 65 16.84 2.70 -5.66
C ARG A 65 15.65 3.64 -5.86
N SER A 66 14.45 3.09 -6.12
CA SER A 66 13.27 3.90 -6.44
C SER A 66 12.75 4.69 -5.25
N VAL A 67 12.87 4.14 -4.03
CA VAL A 67 12.38 4.78 -2.80
C VAL A 67 13.45 5.55 -2.02
N ALA A 68 14.63 5.73 -2.58
CA ALA A 68 15.68 6.48 -1.89
C ALA A 68 15.23 7.89 -1.50
N GLY A 69 15.33 8.22 -0.21
CA GLY A 69 14.96 9.52 0.35
C GLY A 69 13.45 9.72 0.53
N VAL A 70 12.68 8.63 0.73
CA VAL A 70 11.30 8.69 1.22
C VAL A 70 11.22 8.19 2.66
N ASP A 71 10.22 8.63 3.40
CA ASP A 71 10.03 8.29 4.81
C ASP A 71 9.14 7.06 4.98
N SER A 72 8.15 6.92 4.11
CA SER A 72 7.16 5.83 4.14
C SER A 72 6.87 5.28 2.75
N VAL A 73 6.49 4.01 2.71
CA VAL A 73 6.02 3.35 1.48
C VAL A 73 4.62 2.80 1.69
N ILE A 74 3.74 3.08 0.73
CA ILE A 74 2.42 2.45 0.59
C ILE A 74 2.45 1.60 -0.68
N ALA A 75 2.08 0.34 -0.57
CA ALA A 75 1.95 -0.56 -1.71
C ALA A 75 0.55 -1.16 -1.79
N VAL A 76 -0.13 -0.94 -2.92
CA VAL A 76 -1.45 -1.50 -3.21
C VAL A 76 -1.26 -2.81 -3.94
N LEU A 77 -1.30 -3.91 -3.20
CA LEU A 77 -1.00 -5.26 -3.71
C LEU A 77 -2.02 -5.74 -4.75
N SER A 78 -3.29 -5.35 -4.63
CA SER A 78 -4.36 -5.67 -5.58
C SER A 78 -4.31 -4.87 -6.88
N SER A 79 -3.38 -3.93 -7.02
CA SER A 79 -3.25 -3.08 -8.19
C SER A 79 -2.81 -3.84 -9.45
N ARG A 80 -3.02 -3.22 -10.62
CA ARG A 80 -2.57 -3.78 -11.90
C ARG A 80 -1.06 -3.97 -11.98
N GLN A 81 -0.28 -3.10 -11.37
CA GLN A 81 1.18 -3.18 -11.32
C GLN A 81 1.63 -4.43 -10.56
N LEU A 82 1.06 -4.66 -9.39
CA LEU A 82 1.42 -5.77 -8.52
C LEU A 82 0.65 -7.06 -8.86
N ARG A 83 -0.61 -6.94 -9.32
CA ARG A 83 -1.51 -8.05 -9.70
C ARG A 83 -1.52 -9.20 -8.70
N ALA A 84 -1.43 -8.84 -7.44
CA ALA A 84 -1.50 -9.80 -6.36
C ALA A 84 -2.95 -10.27 -6.14
N GLY A 85 -3.14 -11.51 -5.80
CA GLY A 85 -4.44 -12.13 -5.55
C GLY A 85 -4.36 -13.25 -4.53
N CYS A 86 -5.51 -13.90 -4.28
CA CYS A 86 -5.61 -15.02 -3.34
C CYS A 86 -5.62 -16.40 -4.00
N ASP A 87 -5.58 -16.48 -5.33
CA ASP A 87 -5.26 -17.71 -6.05
C ASP A 87 -3.75 -18.00 -6.01
N ALA A 88 -3.35 -19.18 -6.44
CA ALA A 88 -1.96 -19.61 -6.37
C ALA A 88 -1.02 -18.65 -7.12
N ASP A 89 -1.39 -18.22 -8.34
CA ASP A 89 -0.58 -17.32 -9.16
C ASP A 89 -0.54 -15.90 -8.58
N GLY A 90 -1.67 -15.41 -8.07
CA GLY A 90 -1.76 -14.12 -7.38
C GLY A 90 -0.97 -14.10 -6.07
N PHE A 91 -0.98 -15.20 -5.31
CA PHE A 91 -0.19 -15.33 -4.10
C PHE A 91 1.32 -15.33 -4.37
N GLU A 92 1.79 -15.99 -5.43
CA GLU A 92 3.20 -15.95 -5.82
C GLU A 92 3.68 -14.52 -6.03
N ARG A 93 2.90 -13.71 -6.75
CA ARG A 93 3.22 -12.29 -6.97
C ARG A 93 3.15 -11.47 -5.69
N THR A 94 2.16 -11.74 -4.82
CA THR A 94 2.08 -11.12 -3.49
C THR A 94 3.32 -11.41 -2.69
N TYR A 95 3.73 -12.67 -2.64
CA TYR A 95 4.92 -13.14 -1.95
C TYR A 95 6.17 -12.42 -2.45
N ASP A 96 6.43 -12.45 -3.76
CA ASP A 96 7.61 -11.83 -4.37
C ASP A 96 7.67 -10.33 -4.08
N ALA A 97 6.53 -9.63 -4.22
CA ALA A 97 6.45 -8.19 -3.96
C ALA A 97 6.73 -7.86 -2.48
N ILE A 98 6.12 -8.59 -1.55
CA ILE A 98 6.32 -8.31 -0.11
C ILE A 98 7.78 -8.62 0.29
N ILE A 99 8.36 -9.73 -0.17
CA ILE A 99 9.76 -10.06 0.12
C ILE A 99 10.69 -8.99 -0.45
N ALA A 100 10.51 -8.57 -1.71
CA ALA A 100 11.33 -7.51 -2.31
C ALA A 100 11.22 -6.17 -1.55
N LEU A 101 10.03 -5.82 -1.07
CA LEU A 101 9.82 -4.64 -0.23
C LEU A 101 10.52 -4.79 1.14
N LEU A 102 10.35 -5.93 1.82
CA LEU A 102 10.97 -6.18 3.13
C LEU A 102 12.50 -6.15 3.08
N GLU A 103 13.10 -6.57 1.97
CA GLU A 103 14.54 -6.54 1.75
C GLU A 103 15.04 -5.17 1.28
N GLY A 104 14.33 -4.52 0.35
CA GLY A 104 14.79 -3.31 -0.29
C GLY A 104 14.61 -2.06 0.55
N LEU A 105 13.53 -1.94 1.33
CA LEU A 105 13.23 -0.74 2.10
C LEU A 105 14.28 -0.44 3.19
N PRO A 106 14.77 -1.42 3.98
CA PRO A 106 15.82 -1.15 4.96
C PRO A 106 17.13 -0.66 4.32
N ILE A 107 17.47 -1.13 3.11
CA ILE A 107 18.64 -0.67 2.37
C ILE A 107 18.50 0.82 2.04
N ALA A 108 17.31 1.28 1.69
CA ALA A 108 17.00 2.68 1.42
C ALA A 108 16.79 3.51 2.70
N ARG A 109 16.87 2.90 3.89
CA ARG A 109 16.58 3.51 5.19
C ARG A 109 15.13 4.00 5.33
N VAL A 110 14.20 3.34 4.66
CA VAL A 110 12.77 3.53 4.87
C VAL A 110 12.37 2.72 6.10
N GLU A 111 11.62 3.33 7.01
CA GLU A 111 11.25 2.69 8.27
C GLU A 111 9.78 2.23 8.28
N ARG A 112 8.92 2.83 7.46
CA ARG A 112 7.47 2.61 7.46
C ARG A 112 6.99 1.95 6.17
N LEU A 113 6.23 0.84 6.31
CA LEU A 113 5.61 0.11 5.20
C LEU A 113 4.12 -0.12 5.46
N ILE A 114 3.27 0.27 4.53
CA ILE A 114 1.83 0.01 4.54
C ILE A 114 1.49 -0.83 3.32
N LEU A 115 0.96 -2.03 3.55
CA LEU A 115 0.56 -2.97 2.51
C LEU A 115 -0.96 -3.05 2.46
N ILE A 116 -1.56 -2.62 1.35
CA ILE A 116 -3.01 -2.64 1.14
C ILE A 116 -3.34 -3.77 0.17
N GLY A 117 -4.19 -4.69 0.58
CA GLY A 117 -4.55 -5.83 -0.27
C GLY A 117 -5.46 -6.82 0.42
N ASP A 118 -5.67 -7.96 -0.22
CA ASP A 118 -6.32 -9.09 0.41
C ASP A 118 -5.29 -9.91 1.17
N HIS A 119 -5.45 -9.99 2.47
CA HIS A 119 -4.58 -10.72 3.38
C HIS A 119 -5.23 -12.00 3.91
N ALA A 120 -6.19 -12.58 3.17
CA ALA A 120 -6.89 -13.81 3.55
C ALA A 120 -5.93 -15.01 3.73
N TRP A 121 -4.75 -14.98 3.09
CA TRP A 121 -3.69 -15.97 3.26
C TRP A 121 -3.17 -16.08 4.71
N LEU A 122 -3.42 -15.09 5.56
CA LEU A 122 -3.11 -15.15 6.99
C LEU A 122 -4.13 -15.98 7.78
N ASP A 123 -5.38 -16.04 7.30
CA ASP A 123 -6.49 -16.69 8.00
C ASP A 123 -6.75 -18.11 7.48
N ASP A 124 -6.64 -18.30 6.16
CA ASP A 124 -6.89 -19.58 5.49
C ASP A 124 -5.85 -19.84 4.38
N ALA A 125 -4.91 -20.70 4.71
CA ALA A 125 -3.81 -21.06 3.83
C ALA A 125 -4.03 -22.43 3.12
N ALA A 126 -5.20 -23.04 3.22
CA ALA A 126 -5.41 -24.45 2.87
C ALA A 126 -5.09 -24.80 1.39
N GLN A 127 -5.09 -23.82 0.50
CA GLN A 127 -4.79 -24.00 -0.93
C GLN A 127 -3.48 -23.34 -1.39
N LEU A 128 -2.72 -22.74 -0.47
CA LEU A 128 -1.51 -22.00 -0.76
C LEU A 128 -0.26 -22.76 -0.28
N PRO A 129 0.93 -22.52 -0.85
CA PRO A 129 2.16 -23.18 -0.44
C PRO A 129 2.55 -22.83 1.01
N ALA A 130 2.36 -23.77 1.93
CA ALA A 130 2.56 -23.55 3.38
C ALA A 130 3.97 -23.01 3.71
N GLU A 131 5.00 -23.54 3.06
CA GLU A 131 6.38 -23.08 3.26
C GLU A 131 6.58 -21.60 2.94
N LYS A 132 5.93 -21.10 1.87
CA LYS A 132 6.01 -19.69 1.50
C LYS A 132 5.26 -18.80 2.48
N ILE A 133 4.11 -19.25 2.96
CA ILE A 133 3.33 -18.52 3.97
C ILE A 133 4.14 -18.41 5.28
N GLU A 134 4.69 -19.52 5.75
CA GLU A 134 5.53 -19.52 6.95
C GLU A 134 6.76 -18.62 6.77
N HIS A 135 7.41 -18.66 5.61
CA HIS A 135 8.53 -17.79 5.30
C HIS A 135 8.13 -16.32 5.29
N LEU A 136 6.98 -15.98 4.70
CA LEU A 136 6.47 -14.61 4.64
C LEU A 136 6.11 -14.07 6.03
N GLN A 137 5.41 -14.87 6.84
CA GLN A 137 5.08 -14.52 8.22
C GLN A 137 6.35 -14.30 9.06
N HIS A 138 7.33 -15.19 8.90
CA HIS A 138 8.62 -15.08 9.58
C HIS A 138 9.40 -13.83 9.15
N SER A 139 9.42 -13.53 7.85
CA SER A 139 10.09 -12.35 7.29
C SER A 139 9.44 -11.05 7.77
N LEU A 140 8.11 -10.98 7.80
CA LEU A 140 7.36 -9.87 8.38
C LEU A 140 7.71 -9.68 9.86
N HIS A 141 7.69 -10.77 10.64
CA HIS A 141 7.97 -10.70 12.07
C HIS A 141 9.40 -10.22 12.37
N LYS A 142 10.38 -10.71 11.62
CA LYS A 142 11.79 -10.33 11.76
C LYS A 142 12.15 -8.97 11.16
N SER A 143 11.32 -8.44 10.28
CA SER A 143 11.60 -7.18 9.62
C SER A 143 11.80 -6.05 10.64
N PRO A 144 12.80 -5.17 10.47
CA PRO A 144 12.96 -3.96 11.25
C PRO A 144 11.90 -2.91 10.95
N LEU A 145 11.15 -3.06 9.85
CA LEU A 145 10.16 -2.10 9.40
C LEU A 145 8.96 -2.01 10.36
N ALA A 146 8.46 -0.81 10.51
CA ALA A 146 7.16 -0.53 11.11
C ALA A 146 6.07 -0.82 10.07
N TRP A 147 5.74 -2.10 9.82
CA TRP A 147 4.77 -2.48 8.80
C TRP A 147 3.34 -2.51 9.33
N THR A 148 2.38 -2.27 8.44
CA THR A 148 0.94 -2.49 8.66
C THR A 148 0.33 -3.17 7.44
N LEU A 149 -0.44 -4.22 7.66
CA LEU A 149 -1.27 -4.85 6.64
C LEU A 149 -2.68 -4.25 6.74
N VAL A 150 -3.19 -3.73 5.64
CA VAL A 150 -4.51 -3.11 5.59
C VAL A 150 -5.37 -3.90 4.62
N ASP A 151 -6.50 -4.43 5.11
CA ASP A 151 -7.43 -5.14 4.25
C ASP A 151 -8.05 -4.17 3.24
N ALA A 152 -7.96 -4.52 1.95
CA ALA A 152 -8.60 -3.76 0.89
C ALA A 152 -10.13 -3.78 1.07
N PRO A 153 -10.86 -2.72 0.67
CA PRO A 153 -12.30 -2.75 0.66
C PRO A 153 -12.77 -3.85 -0.30
N GLY A 154 -13.85 -4.55 0.07
CA GLY A 154 -14.33 -5.72 -0.69
C GLY A 154 -14.50 -5.42 -2.20
N ASN A 155 -14.40 -6.46 -3.01
CA ASN A 155 -14.31 -6.45 -4.49
C ASN A 155 -15.25 -5.49 -5.25
N ARG A 156 -16.39 -5.10 -4.69
CA ARG A 156 -17.33 -4.17 -5.34
C ARG A 156 -16.80 -2.73 -5.44
N ALA A 157 -15.91 -2.32 -4.54
CA ALA A 157 -15.35 -0.97 -4.54
C ALA A 157 -14.07 -0.88 -5.39
N SER A 158 -13.33 -1.99 -5.51
CA SER A 158 -12.07 -2.06 -6.26
C SER A 158 -12.25 -2.48 -7.73
N ASP A 159 -13.49 -2.84 -8.15
CA ASP A 159 -13.74 -3.29 -9.52
C ASP A 159 -13.57 -2.12 -10.51
N SER A 160 -12.53 -2.22 -11.32
CA SER A 160 -12.05 -1.14 -12.21
C SER A 160 -13.00 -0.76 -13.34
N GLN A 161 -14.19 -1.37 -13.42
CA GLN A 161 -15.15 -1.13 -14.49
C GLN A 161 -16.43 -0.37 -14.07
N THR A 162 -16.66 -0.16 -12.80
CA THR A 162 -17.86 0.53 -12.32
C THR A 162 -17.61 2.02 -12.17
N ASN A 163 -18.16 2.84 -13.06
CA ASN A 163 -18.27 4.30 -12.88
C ASN A 163 -19.41 4.66 -11.89
N ASP A 164 -19.62 3.81 -10.87
CA ASP A 164 -20.58 4.07 -9.81
C ASP A 164 -20.05 5.17 -8.88
N PRO A 165 -20.73 6.32 -8.79
CA PRO A 165 -20.34 7.39 -7.88
C PRO A 165 -20.19 6.93 -6.43
N THR A 166 -21.00 5.97 -6.00
CA THR A 166 -20.95 5.41 -4.64
C THR A 166 -19.62 4.66 -4.40
N ALA A 167 -19.15 3.92 -5.42
CA ALA A 167 -17.87 3.21 -5.32
C ALA A 167 -16.69 4.19 -5.24
N ILE A 168 -16.74 5.30 -5.99
CA ILE A 168 -15.70 6.33 -5.96
C ILE A 168 -15.65 6.99 -4.57
N ILE A 169 -16.79 7.40 -4.03
CA ILE A 169 -16.89 8.00 -2.69
C ILE A 169 -16.38 7.02 -1.63
N THR A 170 -16.74 5.75 -1.75
CA THR A 170 -16.27 4.69 -0.83
C THR A 170 -14.75 4.54 -0.86
N LEU A 171 -14.12 4.58 -2.04
CA LEU A 171 -12.67 4.52 -2.18
C LEU A 171 -11.99 5.76 -1.59
N GLN A 172 -12.54 6.94 -1.79
CA GLN A 172 -12.01 8.18 -1.22
C GLN A 172 -12.05 8.15 0.32
N HIS A 173 -13.18 7.75 0.91
CA HIS A 173 -13.30 7.61 2.36
C HIS A 173 -12.33 6.56 2.91
N TYR A 174 -12.22 5.42 2.24
CA TYR A 174 -11.26 4.40 2.61
C TYR A 174 -9.83 4.94 2.57
N ALA A 175 -9.43 5.62 1.49
CA ALA A 175 -8.10 6.19 1.33
C ALA A 175 -7.77 7.20 2.46
N CYS A 176 -8.68 8.12 2.76
CA CYS A 176 -8.53 9.06 3.87
C CYS A 176 -8.37 8.33 5.21
N SER A 177 -9.22 7.32 5.48
CA SER A 177 -9.17 6.55 6.71
C SER A 177 -7.87 5.75 6.87
N VAL A 178 -7.36 5.15 5.77
CA VAL A 178 -6.07 4.46 5.77
C VAL A 178 -4.94 5.42 6.12
N ILE A 179 -4.92 6.59 5.49
CA ILE A 179 -3.89 7.61 5.72
C ILE A 179 -3.94 8.09 7.18
N ASP A 180 -5.12 8.40 7.70
CA ASP A 180 -5.30 8.91 9.06
C ASP A 180 -4.91 7.88 10.14
N GLN A 181 -5.18 6.61 9.90
CA GLN A 181 -4.88 5.54 10.86
C GLN A 181 -3.45 4.99 10.74
N CYS A 182 -2.88 4.99 9.55
CA CYS A 182 -1.62 4.28 9.30
C CYS A 182 -0.40 5.20 9.29
N LEU A 183 -0.50 6.43 8.77
CA LEU A 183 0.65 7.33 8.69
C LEU A 183 1.18 7.79 10.07
N PRO A 184 0.34 8.06 11.09
CA PRO A 184 0.85 8.45 12.40
C PRO A 184 1.68 7.38 13.13
N GLY A 185 1.79 6.17 12.56
CA GLY A 185 2.60 5.10 13.14
C GLY A 185 1.99 4.43 14.39
N THR A 186 0.71 4.61 14.65
CA THR A 186 0.00 4.01 15.78
C THR A 186 -0.31 2.52 15.57
N SER A 187 -0.39 2.07 14.29
CA SER A 187 -0.76 0.71 13.90
C SER A 187 0.45 -0.02 13.33
N VAL A 188 1.39 -0.43 14.19
CA VAL A 188 2.66 -1.05 13.80
C VAL A 188 2.66 -2.55 14.04
N LYS A 189 3.18 -3.31 13.07
CA LYS A 189 3.31 -4.78 13.10
C LYS A 189 1.98 -5.50 13.34
N GLN A 190 0.93 -5.02 12.67
CA GLN A 190 -0.41 -5.60 12.77
C GLN A 190 -1.18 -5.53 11.47
N ARG A 191 -2.23 -6.34 11.37
CA ARG A 191 -3.26 -6.26 10.35
C ARG A 191 -4.43 -5.44 10.88
N ILE A 192 -4.94 -4.54 10.08
CA ILE A 192 -6.09 -3.72 10.40
C ILE A 192 -7.14 -3.79 9.29
N ARG A 193 -8.40 -3.61 9.68
CA ARG A 193 -9.52 -3.37 8.76
C ARG A 193 -9.93 -1.92 8.91
N VAL A 194 -10.06 -1.25 7.79
CA VAL A 194 -10.49 0.15 7.74
C VAL A 194 -11.89 0.19 7.15
N ASP A 195 -12.80 0.89 7.84
CA ASP A 195 -14.16 1.08 7.34
C ASP A 195 -14.16 2.02 6.13
N ALA A 196 -14.75 1.53 5.05
CA ALA A 196 -14.92 2.28 3.81
C ALA A 196 -16.25 3.08 3.78
N ARG A 197 -17.07 2.99 4.84
CA ARG A 197 -18.36 3.69 4.89
C ARG A 197 -18.16 5.10 5.46
N PRO A 198 -18.77 6.14 4.85
CA PRO A 198 -18.88 7.42 5.52
C PRO A 198 -19.61 7.20 6.84
N GLN A 199 -19.01 7.64 7.95
CA GLN A 199 -19.74 7.70 9.21
C GLN A 199 -20.97 8.59 8.95
N ALA A 200 -22.17 8.00 9.11
CA ALA A 200 -23.36 8.81 9.13
C ALA A 200 -23.19 9.84 10.26
N GLU A 201 -23.12 11.10 9.88
CA GLU A 201 -23.13 12.20 10.81
C GLU A 201 -24.39 12.03 11.67
N GLU A 202 -24.24 11.61 12.92
CA GLU A 202 -25.35 11.68 13.87
C GLU A 202 -25.71 13.15 13.98
N ALA A 203 -26.78 13.52 13.29
CA ALA A 203 -27.36 14.85 13.44
C ALA A 203 -27.88 15.01 14.86
N PRO A 204 -27.66 16.17 15.48
CA PRO A 204 -28.06 16.47 16.84
C PRO A 204 -29.58 16.54 17.02
#